data_35754e6120c9096ffcb3e19d2f8102d6
#
_entry.id   35754e6120c9096ffcb3e19d2f8102d6
#
_cell.length_a   1.000
_cell.length_b   1.000
_cell.length_c   1.000
_cell.angle_alpha   90.00
_cell.angle_beta   90.00
_cell.angle_gamma   90.00
#
_symmetry.space_group_name_H-M   'P 1'
#
loop_
_entity.id
_entity.type
_entity.pdbx_description
1 polymer ?
#
loop_
_entity_poly.entity_id
_entity_poly.type
_entity_poly.pdbx_seq_one_letter_code
_entity_poly.pdbx_strand_id
1 'polypeptide(L)'
;MVSNANGKELDYDSMLSINEVSGFPTIKKYDGITDYDTLKDKINGNREGYVIRFKNGFRMKIKGEEYVRLHRILTGFSNVDIWEYLKDGKNIDELLDRVPDEFDKWVKTTIRDLKYGCFQLRETAGKLHDGFRYGKFGDVDPEPTKKEFAEFVMKQQEVLHAIMFAMWDHNNEKVDDIIWKLVKPKYSKPFWQKELEP
;
A
#
# COMPACT_ATOMS: atom_id res chain seq x y z
N MET A 1 12.70 25.44 -16.48
CA MET A 1 13.61 24.94 -17.51
C MET A 1 14.94 25.64 -17.35
N VAL A 2 16.05 24.92 -17.39
CA VAL A 2 17.41 25.48 -17.19
C VAL A 2 18.22 25.17 -18.43
N SER A 3 18.98 26.17 -18.92
CA SER A 3 19.89 25.97 -20.04
C SER A 3 21.10 25.14 -19.64
N ASN A 4 21.33 24.03 -20.33
CA ASN A 4 22.50 23.20 -20.10
C ASN A 4 23.83 23.85 -20.42
N ALA A 5 23.82 24.92 -21.27
CA ALA A 5 25.04 25.57 -21.70
C ALA A 5 25.63 26.50 -20.63
N ASN A 6 24.81 27.13 -19.81
CA ASN A 6 25.26 28.17 -18.86
C ASN A 6 24.57 28.14 -17.50
N GLY A 7 23.73 27.13 -17.25
CA GLY A 7 22.98 26.98 -16.00
C GLY A 7 21.93 28.08 -15.76
N LYS A 8 21.68 28.95 -16.72
CA LYS A 8 20.67 30.01 -16.58
C LYS A 8 19.28 29.43 -16.71
N GLU A 9 18.41 29.86 -15.83
CA GLU A 9 17.01 29.53 -15.86
C GLU A 9 16.27 30.45 -16.83
N LEU A 10 15.40 29.88 -17.64
CA LEU A 10 14.51 30.63 -18.52
C LEU A 10 13.48 31.38 -17.67
N ASP A 11 13.15 32.61 -18.10
CA ASP A 11 11.99 33.30 -17.57
C ASP A 11 10.68 32.56 -17.96
N TYR A 12 9.59 32.96 -17.30
CA TYR A 12 8.33 32.28 -17.48
C TYR A 12 7.75 32.38 -18.89
N ASP A 13 7.90 33.56 -19.53
CA ASP A 13 7.34 33.82 -20.85
C ASP A 13 8.11 33.08 -21.94
N SER A 14 9.44 33.01 -21.82
CA SER A 14 10.29 32.17 -22.68
C SER A 14 9.96 30.68 -22.53
N MET A 15 9.66 30.22 -21.30
CA MET A 15 9.24 28.86 -21.06
C MET A 15 7.87 28.55 -21.67
N LEU A 16 6.90 29.50 -21.60
CA LEU A 16 5.58 29.36 -22.22
C LEU A 16 5.71 29.15 -23.72
N SER A 17 6.48 30.01 -24.42
CA SER A 17 6.68 29.91 -25.87
C SER A 17 7.26 28.57 -26.29
N ILE A 18 8.20 28.01 -25.51
CA ILE A 18 8.78 26.66 -25.78
C ILE A 18 7.74 25.58 -25.55
N ASN A 19 6.94 25.69 -24.51
CA ASN A 19 5.94 24.66 -24.16
C ASN A 19 4.77 24.66 -25.16
N GLU A 20 4.37 25.81 -25.69
CA GLU A 20 3.38 25.90 -26.79
C GLU A 20 3.81 25.09 -28.03
N VAL A 21 5.10 25.15 -28.37
CA VAL A 21 5.66 24.40 -29.51
C VAL A 21 5.89 22.92 -29.19
N SER A 22 6.31 22.61 -27.97
CA SER A 22 6.68 21.24 -27.57
C SER A 22 5.51 20.41 -27.03
N GLY A 23 4.37 21.04 -26.72
CA GLY A 23 3.20 20.35 -26.14
C GLY A 23 3.36 19.96 -24.67
N PHE A 24 4.42 20.37 -23.98
CA PHE A 24 4.57 20.09 -22.56
C PHE A 24 3.60 20.93 -21.70
N PRO A 25 3.01 20.35 -20.64
CA PRO A 25 2.13 21.09 -19.74
C PRO A 25 2.91 22.17 -18.99
N THR A 26 2.33 23.36 -18.90
CA THR A 26 2.92 24.49 -18.21
C THR A 26 2.33 24.67 -16.82
N ILE A 27 3.19 24.93 -15.85
CA ILE A 27 2.74 25.27 -14.48
C ILE A 27 2.04 26.64 -14.50
N LYS A 28 0.94 26.74 -13.72
CA LYS A 28 0.20 28.00 -13.62
C LYS A 28 0.97 29.02 -12.80
N LYS A 29 1.13 30.23 -13.33
CA LYS A 29 1.73 31.38 -12.65
C LYS A 29 0.63 32.23 -11.99
N TYR A 30 0.92 32.74 -10.82
CA TYR A 30 0.08 33.66 -10.06
C TYR A 30 0.92 34.86 -9.69
N ASP A 31 0.48 36.06 -10.09
CA ASP A 31 1.16 37.31 -9.82
C ASP A 31 0.37 38.15 -8.78
N GLY A 32 1.06 39.10 -8.15
CA GLY A 32 0.44 40.11 -7.27
C GLY A 32 0.01 39.61 -5.90
N ILE A 33 0.50 38.42 -5.46
CA ILE A 33 0.23 37.91 -4.12
C ILE A 33 1.27 38.51 -3.17
N THR A 34 0.81 39.32 -2.24
CA THR A 34 1.65 39.99 -1.23
C THR A 34 1.48 39.41 0.17
N ASP A 35 0.38 38.68 0.41
CA ASP A 35 0.07 38.03 1.68
C ASP A 35 0.34 36.50 1.55
N TYR A 36 1.41 36.07 2.19
CA TYR A 36 1.85 34.66 2.14
C TYR A 36 1.12 33.78 3.13
N ASP A 37 0.54 34.32 4.18
CA ASP A 37 -0.20 33.54 5.18
C ASP A 37 -1.53 33.05 4.59
N THR A 38 -2.20 33.89 3.81
CA THR A 38 -3.42 33.47 3.10
C THR A 38 -3.18 32.48 1.95
N LEU A 39 -1.93 32.31 1.50
CA LEU A 39 -1.62 31.29 0.48
C LEU A 39 -1.83 29.86 0.98
N LYS A 40 -1.59 29.59 2.26
CA LYS A 40 -1.83 28.28 2.84
C LYS A 40 -3.31 27.92 2.78
N ASP A 41 -4.17 28.87 3.09
CA ASP A 41 -5.64 28.69 3.11
C ASP A 41 -6.22 28.47 1.70
N LYS A 42 -5.50 28.90 0.68
CA LYS A 42 -5.88 28.73 -0.74
C LYS A 42 -5.40 27.42 -1.36
N ILE A 43 -4.65 26.62 -0.60
CA ILE A 43 -4.20 25.28 -1.04
C ILE A 43 -5.32 24.28 -0.73
N ASN A 44 -6.20 24.04 -1.70
CA ASN A 44 -7.33 23.13 -1.55
C ASN A 44 -7.00 21.73 -2.07
N GLY A 45 -7.37 20.71 -1.32
CA GLY A 45 -7.41 19.31 -1.78
C GLY A 45 -6.04 18.75 -2.22
N ASN A 46 -5.99 18.18 -3.40
CA ASN A 46 -4.83 17.46 -3.95
C ASN A 46 -3.66 18.36 -4.42
N ARG A 47 -3.56 19.60 -3.98
CA ARG A 47 -2.44 20.46 -4.34
C ARG A 47 -1.32 20.35 -3.33
N GLU A 48 -0.11 20.07 -3.83
CA GLU A 48 1.10 20.01 -2.98
C GLU A 48 1.41 21.36 -2.34
N GLY A 49 1.22 22.46 -3.08
CA GLY A 49 1.48 23.80 -2.59
C GLY A 49 1.91 24.78 -3.68
N TYR A 50 2.64 25.80 -3.28
CA TYR A 50 3.18 26.83 -4.16
C TYR A 50 4.69 26.95 -4.05
N VAL A 51 5.35 27.29 -5.15
CA VAL A 51 6.72 27.78 -5.17
C VAL A 51 6.70 29.28 -5.38
N ILE A 52 7.14 30.03 -4.38
CA ILE A 52 7.27 31.49 -4.45
C ILE A 52 8.65 31.82 -4.98
N ARG A 53 8.72 32.62 -6.04
CA ARG A 53 9.96 33.15 -6.59
C ARG A 53 10.05 34.63 -6.28
N PHE A 54 11.05 35.02 -5.51
CA PHE A 54 11.32 36.43 -5.21
C PHE A 54 12.12 37.11 -6.33
N LYS A 55 12.05 38.43 -6.39
CA LYS A 55 12.76 39.23 -7.42
C LYS A 55 14.28 39.05 -7.39
N ASN A 56 14.84 38.75 -6.23
CA ASN A 56 16.26 38.44 -6.03
C ASN A 56 16.68 37.02 -6.45
N GLY A 57 15.76 36.24 -7.00
CA GLY A 57 16.00 34.86 -7.40
C GLY A 57 15.81 33.82 -6.29
N PHE A 58 15.64 34.23 -5.04
CA PHE A 58 15.34 33.32 -3.94
C PHE A 58 14.00 32.61 -4.16
N ARG A 59 13.92 31.36 -3.73
CA ARG A 59 12.69 30.57 -3.81
C ARG A 59 12.33 29.99 -2.46
N MET A 60 11.04 29.98 -2.20
CA MET A 60 10.46 29.35 -1.03
C MET A 60 9.31 28.43 -1.47
N LYS A 61 9.22 27.25 -0.87
CA LYS A 61 8.11 26.34 -1.08
C LYS A 61 7.14 26.42 0.11
N ILE A 62 5.88 26.68 -0.17
CA ILE A 62 4.78 26.61 0.80
C ILE A 62 3.99 25.35 0.47
N LYS A 63 3.95 24.42 1.42
CA LYS A 63 3.14 23.19 1.31
C LYS A 63 1.81 23.35 2.01
N GLY A 64 0.75 22.78 1.43
CA GLY A 64 -0.56 22.71 2.06
C GLY A 64 -0.51 21.85 3.32
N GLU A 65 -1.24 22.24 4.35
CA GLU A 65 -1.27 21.50 5.62
C GLU A 65 -1.82 20.08 5.44
N GLU A 66 -2.84 19.92 4.62
CA GLU A 66 -3.41 18.61 4.29
C GLU A 66 -2.41 17.72 3.55
N TYR A 67 -1.66 18.26 2.59
CA TYR A 67 -0.59 17.53 1.91
C TYR A 67 0.53 17.11 2.88
N VAL A 68 0.94 18.01 3.79
CA VAL A 68 1.95 17.68 4.82
C VAL A 68 1.44 16.61 5.77
N ARG A 69 0.16 16.69 6.17
CA ARG A 69 -0.50 15.70 7.01
C ARG A 69 -0.55 14.34 6.32
N LEU A 70 -1.03 14.29 5.08
CA LEU A 70 -1.09 13.06 4.28
C LEU A 70 0.31 12.50 4.02
N HIS A 71 1.27 13.34 3.67
CA HIS A 71 2.64 12.91 3.48
C HIS A 71 3.26 12.32 4.76
N ARG A 72 2.97 12.89 5.95
CA ARG A 72 3.41 12.32 7.24
C ARG A 72 2.75 10.98 7.54
N ILE A 73 1.46 10.86 7.29
CA ILE A 73 0.73 9.60 7.45
C ILE A 73 1.37 8.52 6.56
N LEU A 74 1.63 8.85 5.30
CA LEU A 74 2.13 7.91 4.30
C LEU A 74 3.62 7.58 4.45
N THR A 75 4.45 8.54 4.82
CA THR A 75 5.88 8.27 5.10
C THR A 75 6.07 7.51 6.41
N GLY A 76 5.08 7.58 7.33
CA GLY A 76 4.98 6.74 8.51
C GLY A 76 4.30 5.40 8.27
N PHE A 77 3.58 5.23 7.13
CA PHE A 77 2.77 4.06 6.84
C PHE A 77 3.61 2.96 6.17
N SER A 78 3.50 1.77 6.70
CA SER A 78 4.21 0.59 6.23
C SER A 78 3.25 -0.49 5.73
N ASN A 79 3.78 -1.53 5.10
CA ASN A 79 3.00 -2.70 4.73
C ASN A 79 2.42 -3.44 5.97
N VAL A 80 3.06 -3.31 7.13
CA VAL A 80 2.56 -3.86 8.40
C VAL A 80 1.28 -3.13 8.84
N ASP A 81 1.23 -1.79 8.67
CA ASP A 81 0.03 -1.02 9.00
C ASP A 81 -1.15 -1.41 8.10
N ILE A 82 -0.90 -1.69 6.80
CA ILE A 82 -1.93 -2.22 5.89
C ILE A 82 -2.40 -3.60 6.36
N TRP A 83 -1.47 -4.45 6.77
CA TRP A 83 -1.78 -5.77 7.29
C TRP A 83 -2.64 -5.70 8.57
N GLU A 84 -2.30 -4.83 9.54
CA GLU A 84 -3.09 -4.61 10.75
C GLU A 84 -4.50 -4.10 10.41
N TYR A 85 -4.58 -3.14 9.48
CA TYR A 85 -5.85 -2.58 9.03
C TYR A 85 -6.80 -3.62 8.43
N LEU A 86 -6.25 -4.52 7.59
CA LEU A 86 -7.00 -5.64 6.98
C LEU A 86 -7.38 -6.69 8.00
N LYS A 87 -6.46 -7.05 8.92
CA LYS A 87 -6.69 -8.02 9.99
C LYS A 87 -7.82 -7.59 10.91
N ASP A 88 -7.88 -6.28 11.23
CA ASP A 88 -8.92 -5.69 12.08
C ASP A 88 -10.26 -5.52 11.34
N GLY A 89 -10.38 -5.92 10.08
CA GLY A 89 -11.60 -5.78 9.27
C GLY A 89 -12.02 -4.34 8.99
N LYS A 90 -11.09 -3.37 9.08
CA LYS A 90 -11.37 -1.96 8.83
C LYS A 90 -11.60 -1.70 7.34
N ASN A 91 -12.39 -0.66 7.04
CA ASN A 91 -12.72 -0.30 5.66
C ASN A 91 -11.52 0.29 4.92
N ILE A 92 -10.99 -0.48 3.97
CA ILE A 92 -9.80 -0.11 3.20
C ILE A 92 -10.07 1.05 2.22
N ASP A 93 -11.33 1.26 1.80
CA ASP A 93 -11.67 2.33 0.87
C ASP A 93 -11.46 3.70 1.51
N GLU A 94 -11.74 3.84 2.81
CA GLU A 94 -11.43 5.06 3.57
C GLU A 94 -9.92 5.37 3.62
N LEU A 95 -9.09 4.34 3.56
CA LEU A 95 -7.65 4.50 3.48
C LEU A 95 -7.25 4.94 2.07
N LEU A 96 -7.78 4.28 1.04
CA LEU A 96 -7.45 4.56 -0.37
C LEU A 96 -7.88 5.96 -0.78
N ASP A 97 -9.04 6.44 -0.33
CA ASP A 97 -9.53 7.79 -0.61
C ASP A 97 -8.61 8.91 -0.11
N ARG A 98 -7.75 8.59 0.84
CA ARG A 98 -6.80 9.53 1.46
C ARG A 98 -5.37 9.37 1.00
N VAL A 99 -5.11 8.38 0.14
CA VAL A 99 -3.76 8.06 -0.35
C VAL A 99 -3.48 8.88 -1.60
N PRO A 100 -2.38 9.65 -1.67
CA PRO A 100 -1.94 10.27 -2.92
C PRO A 100 -1.67 9.26 -4.02
N ASP A 101 -1.89 9.67 -5.28
CA ASP A 101 -1.80 8.81 -6.46
C ASP A 101 -0.47 8.04 -6.56
N GLU A 102 0.63 8.64 -6.11
CA GLU A 102 1.95 8.00 -6.13
C GLU A 102 2.03 6.74 -5.27
N PHE A 103 1.19 6.65 -4.22
CA PHE A 103 1.17 5.51 -3.29
C PHE A 103 0.05 4.51 -3.58
N ASP A 104 -0.98 4.94 -4.31
CA ASP A 104 -2.18 4.14 -4.58
C ASP A 104 -1.82 2.75 -5.12
N LYS A 105 -0.93 2.70 -6.12
CA LYS A 105 -0.48 1.45 -6.71
C LYS A 105 0.20 0.52 -5.69
N TRP A 106 1.04 1.07 -4.81
CA TRP A 106 1.76 0.28 -3.80
C TRP A 106 0.79 -0.26 -2.74
N VAL A 107 -0.13 0.59 -2.25
CA VAL A 107 -1.15 0.17 -1.28
C VAL A 107 -2.04 -0.92 -1.86
N LYS A 108 -2.59 -0.72 -3.06
CA LYS A 108 -3.43 -1.72 -3.75
C LYS A 108 -2.70 -3.04 -4.00
N THR A 109 -1.42 -2.96 -4.38
CA THR A 109 -0.59 -4.16 -4.57
C THR A 109 -0.39 -4.90 -3.25
N THR A 110 -0.05 -4.19 -2.18
CA THR A 110 0.12 -4.77 -0.84
C THR A 110 -1.17 -5.43 -0.35
N ILE A 111 -2.32 -4.76 -0.51
CA ILE A 111 -3.64 -5.32 -0.16
C ILE A 111 -3.91 -6.61 -0.93
N ARG A 112 -3.71 -6.57 -2.25
CA ARG A 112 -3.92 -7.74 -3.12
C ARG A 112 -3.04 -8.91 -2.70
N ASP A 113 -1.77 -8.67 -2.45
CA ASP A 113 -0.80 -9.72 -2.12
C ASP A 113 -1.10 -10.35 -0.75
N LEU A 114 -1.50 -9.55 0.24
CA LEU A 114 -1.95 -10.03 1.54
C LEU A 114 -3.22 -10.89 1.44
N LYS A 115 -4.25 -10.39 0.75
CA LYS A 115 -5.50 -11.13 0.53
C LYS A 115 -5.26 -12.42 -0.25
N TYR A 116 -4.40 -12.38 -1.25
CA TYR A 116 -4.03 -13.57 -2.02
C TYR A 116 -3.31 -14.61 -1.15
N GLY A 117 -2.37 -14.19 -0.32
CA GLY A 117 -1.69 -15.07 0.63
C GLY A 117 -2.67 -15.74 1.60
N CYS A 118 -3.61 -14.97 2.17
CA CYS A 118 -4.68 -15.53 3.03
C CYS A 118 -5.53 -16.55 2.28
N PHE A 119 -5.95 -16.21 1.05
CA PHE A 119 -6.75 -17.10 0.22
C PHE A 119 -6.01 -18.40 -0.09
N GLN A 120 -4.75 -18.35 -0.51
CA GLN A 120 -3.94 -19.53 -0.85
C GLN A 120 -3.78 -20.49 0.35
N LEU A 121 -3.47 -19.96 1.52
CA LEU A 121 -3.32 -20.77 2.73
C LEU A 121 -4.63 -21.45 3.11
N ARG A 122 -5.75 -20.71 3.09
CA ARG A 122 -7.07 -21.23 3.41
C ARG A 122 -7.52 -22.30 2.42
N GLU A 123 -7.39 -22.03 1.12
CA GLU A 123 -7.75 -22.95 0.04
C GLU A 123 -6.94 -24.25 0.10
N THR A 124 -5.61 -24.13 0.27
CA THR A 124 -4.75 -25.31 0.32
C THR A 124 -5.05 -26.19 1.53
N ALA A 125 -5.15 -25.57 2.72
CA ALA A 125 -5.47 -26.29 3.94
C ALA A 125 -6.87 -26.90 3.87
N GLY A 126 -7.87 -26.18 3.34
CA GLY A 126 -9.25 -26.64 3.18
C GLY A 126 -9.33 -27.84 2.24
N LYS A 127 -8.69 -27.80 1.08
CA LYS A 127 -8.66 -28.94 0.14
C LYS A 127 -8.05 -30.20 0.75
N LEU A 128 -6.98 -30.03 1.53
CA LEU A 128 -6.35 -31.16 2.22
C LEU A 128 -7.24 -31.72 3.34
N HIS A 129 -7.83 -30.83 4.15
CA HIS A 129 -8.74 -31.18 5.23
C HIS A 129 -9.97 -31.92 4.70
N ASP A 130 -10.64 -31.35 3.71
CA ASP A 130 -11.87 -31.93 3.13
C ASP A 130 -11.57 -33.19 2.36
N GLY A 131 -10.45 -33.26 1.63
CA GLY A 131 -10.00 -34.47 0.96
C GLY A 131 -9.68 -35.62 1.90
N PHE A 132 -9.21 -35.33 3.12
CA PHE A 132 -9.01 -36.34 4.16
C PHE A 132 -10.33 -36.76 4.81
N ARG A 133 -11.19 -35.78 5.18
CA ARG A 133 -12.42 -36.02 5.94
C ARG A 133 -13.52 -36.73 5.13
N TYR A 134 -13.70 -36.33 3.88
CA TYR A 134 -14.78 -36.78 3.01
C TYR A 134 -14.30 -37.71 1.90
N GLY A 135 -13.00 -37.95 1.77
CA GLY A 135 -12.41 -38.73 0.70
C GLY A 135 -12.58 -38.10 -0.71
N LYS A 136 -12.09 -38.81 -1.72
CA LYS A 136 -12.25 -38.39 -3.13
C LYS A 136 -13.64 -38.68 -3.71
N PHE A 137 -14.43 -39.51 -3.03
CA PHE A 137 -15.66 -40.13 -3.60
C PHE A 137 -16.86 -40.17 -2.63
N GLY A 138 -16.93 -39.27 -1.66
CA GLY A 138 -18.07 -39.21 -0.74
C GLY A 138 -17.73 -39.64 0.71
N ASP A 139 -18.78 -39.87 1.49
CA ASP A 139 -18.67 -40.16 2.91
C ASP A 139 -17.77 -41.39 3.18
N VAL A 140 -16.73 -41.15 3.97
CA VAL A 140 -15.88 -42.27 4.47
C VAL A 140 -16.53 -42.83 5.72
N ASP A 141 -16.93 -44.08 5.69
CA ASP A 141 -17.47 -44.76 6.83
C ASP A 141 -16.48 -45.89 7.26
N PRO A 142 -15.96 -45.90 8.49
CA PRO A 142 -16.23 -44.94 9.57
C PRO A 142 -15.54 -43.56 9.41
N GLU A 143 -16.11 -42.52 10.06
CA GLU A 143 -15.46 -41.20 10.12
C GLU A 143 -14.01 -41.31 10.63
N PRO A 144 -13.04 -40.65 9.98
CA PRO A 144 -11.64 -40.70 10.38
C PRO A 144 -11.44 -40.10 11.77
N THR A 145 -10.59 -40.75 12.55
CA THR A 145 -10.26 -40.30 13.91
C THR A 145 -9.30 -39.11 13.89
N LYS A 146 -9.30 -38.28 14.96
CA LYS A 146 -8.33 -37.18 15.12
C LYS A 146 -6.87 -37.66 15.09
N LYS A 147 -6.60 -38.92 15.51
CA LYS A 147 -5.27 -39.50 15.46
C LYS A 147 -4.82 -39.74 14.02
N GLU A 148 -5.64 -40.34 13.20
CA GLU A 148 -5.37 -40.57 11.78
C GLU A 148 -5.21 -39.24 11.04
N PHE A 149 -6.04 -38.24 11.36
CA PHE A 149 -5.89 -36.91 10.84
C PHE A 149 -4.55 -36.28 11.22
N ALA A 150 -4.12 -36.43 12.49
CA ALA A 150 -2.82 -35.92 12.92
C ALA A 150 -1.66 -36.56 12.14
N GLU A 151 -1.71 -37.87 11.91
CA GLU A 151 -0.71 -38.63 11.13
C GLU A 151 -0.69 -38.16 9.66
N PHE A 152 -1.84 -37.80 9.12
CA PHE A 152 -1.95 -37.22 7.78
C PHE A 152 -1.38 -35.79 7.72
N VAL A 153 -1.76 -34.92 8.68
CA VAL A 153 -1.32 -33.53 8.77
C VAL A 153 0.21 -33.45 8.87
N MET A 154 0.84 -34.29 9.67
CA MET A 154 2.30 -34.29 9.84
C MET A 154 3.08 -34.66 8.57
N LYS A 155 2.43 -35.19 7.54
CA LYS A 155 3.02 -35.44 6.21
C LYS A 155 2.87 -34.23 5.25
N GLN A 156 2.11 -33.22 5.63
CA GLN A 156 1.89 -32.03 4.83
C GLN A 156 2.94 -30.95 5.14
N GLN A 157 2.89 -29.83 4.43
CA GLN A 157 3.75 -28.69 4.70
C GLN A 157 3.50 -28.15 6.12
N GLU A 158 4.55 -27.95 6.90
CA GLU A 158 4.48 -27.51 8.30
C GLU A 158 3.63 -26.25 8.50
N VAL A 159 3.73 -25.28 7.54
CA VAL A 159 2.94 -24.04 7.58
C VAL A 159 1.43 -24.27 7.63
N LEU A 160 0.93 -25.42 7.15
CA LEU A 160 -0.50 -25.75 7.11
C LEU A 160 -0.99 -26.46 8.35
N HIS A 161 -0.09 -27.05 9.18
CA HIS A 161 -0.47 -27.92 10.28
C HIS A 161 -1.45 -27.25 11.25
N ALA A 162 -1.10 -26.04 11.72
CA ALA A 162 -1.94 -25.33 12.69
C ALA A 162 -3.31 -24.93 12.11
N ILE A 163 -3.34 -24.57 10.81
CA ILE A 163 -4.59 -24.22 10.12
C ILE A 163 -5.48 -25.47 10.04
N MET A 164 -4.94 -26.60 9.60
CA MET A 164 -5.67 -27.85 9.43
C MET A 164 -6.24 -28.37 10.77
N PHE A 165 -5.48 -28.29 11.86
CA PHE A 165 -5.99 -28.65 13.19
C PHE A 165 -7.10 -27.71 13.65
N ALA A 166 -6.99 -26.41 13.39
CA ALA A 166 -8.06 -25.46 13.72
C ALA A 166 -9.33 -25.71 12.89
N MET A 167 -9.20 -26.12 11.62
CA MET A 167 -10.33 -26.56 10.77
C MET A 167 -10.97 -27.84 11.30
N TRP A 168 -10.17 -28.83 11.73
CA TRP A 168 -10.68 -30.03 12.34
C TRP A 168 -11.53 -29.74 13.58
N ASP A 169 -11.08 -28.81 14.40
CA ASP A 169 -11.80 -28.41 15.63
C ASP A 169 -12.96 -27.43 15.32
N HIS A 170 -13.31 -27.17 14.04
CA HIS A 170 -14.34 -26.23 13.58
C HIS A 170 -14.20 -24.81 14.14
N ASN A 171 -12.97 -24.38 14.45
CA ASN A 171 -12.67 -23.08 15.01
C ASN A 171 -12.23 -22.08 13.91
N ASN A 172 -13.19 -21.50 13.21
CA ASN A 172 -12.93 -20.58 12.11
C ASN A 172 -12.19 -19.30 12.55
N GLU A 173 -12.48 -18.78 13.74
CA GLU A 173 -11.79 -17.61 14.30
C GLU A 173 -10.29 -17.89 14.46
N LYS A 174 -9.96 -19.06 15.02
CA LYS A 174 -8.58 -19.50 15.15
C LYS A 174 -7.89 -19.74 13.81
N VAL A 175 -8.62 -20.24 12.80
CA VAL A 175 -8.12 -20.39 11.43
C VAL A 175 -7.72 -19.01 10.88
N ASP A 176 -8.58 -18.01 11.00
CA ASP A 176 -8.31 -16.64 10.55
C ASP A 176 -7.10 -16.04 11.28
N ASP A 177 -7.04 -16.16 12.58
CA ASP A 177 -5.93 -15.67 13.39
C ASP A 177 -4.59 -16.28 13.00
N ILE A 178 -4.54 -17.58 12.73
CA ILE A 178 -3.33 -18.27 12.30
C ILE A 178 -2.91 -17.78 10.92
N ILE A 179 -3.85 -17.69 9.97
CA ILE A 179 -3.57 -17.25 8.61
C ILE A 179 -3.04 -15.81 8.63
N TRP A 180 -3.68 -14.89 9.34
CA TRP A 180 -3.22 -13.52 9.45
C TRP A 180 -1.82 -13.40 10.08
N LYS A 181 -1.47 -14.27 11.03
CA LYS A 181 -0.11 -14.34 11.58
C LYS A 181 0.91 -14.80 10.55
N LEU A 182 0.56 -15.80 9.75
CA LEU A 182 1.46 -16.37 8.73
C LEU A 182 1.72 -15.41 7.57
N VAL A 183 0.72 -14.62 7.14
CA VAL A 183 0.88 -13.65 6.05
C VAL A 183 1.44 -12.31 6.52
N LYS A 184 1.78 -12.15 7.81
CA LYS A 184 2.37 -10.92 8.31
C LYS A 184 3.63 -10.57 7.51
N PRO A 185 3.66 -9.42 6.82
CA PRO A 185 4.78 -9.07 5.98
C PRO A 185 6.00 -8.65 6.81
N LYS A 186 7.19 -8.80 6.23
CA LYS A 186 8.37 -8.08 6.75
C LYS A 186 8.16 -6.59 6.53
N TYR A 187 8.58 -5.78 7.51
CA TYR A 187 8.43 -4.34 7.46
C TYR A 187 9.04 -3.75 6.18
N SER A 188 8.25 -2.99 5.44
CA SER A 188 8.72 -2.20 4.29
C SER A 188 7.89 -0.92 4.14
N LYS A 189 8.49 0.11 3.56
CA LYS A 189 7.85 1.37 3.21
C LYS A 189 7.72 1.53 1.70
N PRO A 190 6.79 2.39 1.21
CA PRO A 190 6.49 2.53 -0.24
C PRO A 190 7.70 2.83 -1.13
N PHE A 191 8.68 3.55 -0.63
CA PHE A 191 9.87 3.96 -1.41
C PHE A 191 11.17 3.41 -0.84
N TRP A 192 11.09 2.37 -0.03
CA TRP A 192 12.30 1.71 0.42
C TRP A 192 12.88 0.90 -0.73
N GLN A 193 13.64 1.56 -1.58
CA GLN A 193 14.57 0.83 -2.43
C GLN A 193 15.57 0.18 -1.47
N LYS A 194 15.74 -1.15 -1.58
CA LYS A 194 16.94 -1.79 -1.05
C LYS A 194 18.10 -1.01 -1.63
N GLU A 195 18.80 -0.25 -0.83
CA GLU A 195 20.14 0.16 -1.17
C GLU A 195 20.85 -1.13 -1.54
N LEU A 196 21.33 -1.18 -2.77
CA LEU A 196 22.16 -2.27 -3.26
C LEU A 196 23.30 -2.37 -2.25
N GLU A 197 23.31 -3.43 -1.47
CA GLU A 197 24.47 -3.75 -0.64
C GLU A 197 25.69 -3.80 -1.58
N PRO A 198 26.79 -3.12 -1.22
CA PRO A 198 27.97 -3.05 -2.04
C PRO A 198 28.62 -4.41 -2.24
#